data_3a54cc5616b34457a9a50b4e43275111
#
_entry.id   3a54cc5616b34457a9a50b4e43275111
#
_cell.length_a   1.000
_cell.length_b   1.000
_cell.length_c   1.000
_cell.angle_alpha   90.00
_cell.angle_beta   90.00
_cell.angle_gamma   90.00
#
_symmetry.space_group_name_H-M   'P 1'
#
loop_
_entity.id
_entity.type
_entity.pdbx_description
1 polymer ?
#
loop_
_entity_poly.entity_id
_entity_poly.type
_entity_poly.pdbx_seq_one_letter_code
_entity_poly.pdbx_strand_id
1 'polypeptide(L)'
;MATDRGTQGPLRGATIVSRRRFLKGSALAGAVVTIPYLAAKNVAFGKEHTSSAQAAKRADAKLDRALEELVGMRGGPPGVIAIVQRGERRCVHTFGVANVDTGRRIRAEDRMRIASAAKAFSGAVALSLVSEGVLSLGDTIGELLPELPKAWRRVTLRQLLNHTSGIPDFSQEPGFEKALLASLTKAPPPEELLTFVENPRLLFEPGSEYRYSNSDNIAVALMVEEATGKTYEQQLRKQVYDPLGLKKTSLPRGADLKEPFIHGYDNDPSQQPPEDVSEIIAAGWSWASGGIVSTPADLNAFIRGYVGGRLFGSKTRAQQRRVIEGGSSEPPGPGKNSAGLALFRYQTKCGTVWGHTGNTPGYTQFMAASGNGRRSVTVSVNSQLTPEMGEPGVFEALRRAEELAVCAALAASD
;
A
#
# COMPACT_ATOMS: atom_id res chain seq x y z
N MET A 1 -28.68 -43.77 -31.79
CA MET A 1 -27.33 -43.75 -31.21
C MET A 1 -27.17 -42.40 -30.54
N ALA A 2 -26.94 -42.43 -29.28
CA ALA A 2 -27.12 -41.29 -28.35
C ALA A 2 -26.14 -40.15 -28.55
N THR A 3 -26.66 -38.93 -28.62
CA THR A 3 -25.92 -37.68 -28.51
C THR A 3 -26.00 -37.19 -27.08
N ASP A 4 -24.89 -37.25 -26.41
CA ASP A 4 -24.71 -36.67 -25.06
C ASP A 4 -24.66 -35.13 -25.16
N ARG A 5 -25.62 -34.44 -24.52
CA ARG A 5 -25.67 -32.99 -24.37
C ARG A 5 -25.19 -32.67 -22.97
N GLY A 6 -23.93 -32.31 -22.85
CA GLY A 6 -23.38 -31.68 -21.64
C GLY A 6 -24.10 -30.36 -21.33
N THR A 7 -24.81 -30.32 -20.23
CA THR A 7 -25.47 -29.15 -19.67
C THR A 7 -24.44 -28.26 -19.02
N GLN A 8 -24.10 -27.13 -19.67
CA GLN A 8 -23.44 -26.02 -19.01
C GLN A 8 -24.47 -25.29 -18.12
N GLY A 9 -24.25 -25.32 -16.81
CA GLY A 9 -25.01 -24.51 -15.87
C GLY A 9 -24.74 -23.01 -16.06
N PRO A 10 -25.70 -22.12 -15.81
CA PRO A 10 -25.53 -20.69 -16.02
C PRO A 10 -24.54 -20.10 -14.99
N LEU A 11 -23.53 -19.42 -15.49
CA LEU A 11 -22.70 -18.50 -14.71
C LEU A 11 -23.65 -17.49 -14.06
N ARG A 12 -23.77 -17.53 -12.74
CA ARG A 12 -24.51 -16.54 -11.96
C ARG A 12 -23.86 -15.19 -12.20
N GLY A 13 -24.56 -14.28 -12.88
CA GLY A 13 -24.10 -12.95 -13.18
C GLY A 13 -23.93 -12.16 -11.90
N ALA A 14 -22.71 -11.84 -11.56
CA ALA A 14 -22.40 -10.79 -10.60
C ALA A 14 -23.06 -9.50 -11.09
N THR A 15 -23.91 -8.90 -10.28
CA THR A 15 -24.73 -7.76 -10.65
C THR A 15 -23.83 -6.56 -10.97
N ILE A 16 -24.03 -5.94 -12.13
CA ILE A 16 -23.28 -4.75 -12.63
C ILE A 16 -23.17 -3.61 -11.60
N VAL A 17 -24.07 -3.56 -10.63
CA VAL A 17 -24.10 -2.55 -9.56
C VAL A 17 -22.91 -2.68 -8.59
N SER A 18 -22.48 -3.89 -8.25
CA SER A 18 -21.28 -4.14 -7.41
C SER A 18 -20.01 -3.63 -8.11
N ARG A 19 -19.87 -3.89 -9.40
CA ARG A 19 -18.68 -3.53 -10.19
C ARG A 19 -18.42 -2.00 -10.28
N ARG A 20 -19.48 -1.18 -10.30
CA ARG A 20 -19.36 0.29 -10.33
C ARG A 20 -18.92 0.91 -9.00
N ARG A 21 -19.15 0.26 -7.86
CA ARG A 21 -18.70 0.76 -6.54
C ARG A 21 -17.20 0.68 -6.35
N PHE A 22 -16.52 -0.27 -6.98
CA PHE A 22 -15.07 -0.48 -6.82
C PHE A 22 -14.20 0.69 -7.32
N LEU A 23 -14.70 1.48 -8.27
CA LEU A 23 -13.91 2.52 -8.93
C LEU A 23 -14.16 3.94 -8.39
N LYS A 24 -15.17 4.13 -7.52
CA LYS A 24 -15.52 5.46 -6.99
C LYS A 24 -14.69 5.92 -5.78
N GLY A 25 -13.79 5.10 -5.26
CA GLY A 25 -13.02 5.37 -4.04
C GLY A 25 -11.75 6.21 -4.22
N SER A 26 -11.53 6.84 -5.36
CA SER A 26 -10.25 7.52 -5.65
C SER A 26 -10.37 9.00 -6.02
N ALA A 27 -11.42 9.69 -5.67
CA ALA A 27 -11.52 11.13 -5.92
C ALA A 27 -12.19 11.84 -4.74
N LEU A 28 -11.47 12.69 -4.02
CA LEU A 28 -11.74 14.11 -3.76
C LEU A 28 -10.98 14.69 -2.57
N ALA A 29 -10.37 15.77 -2.85
CA ALA A 29 -10.00 17.01 -2.18
C ALA A 29 -10.27 17.15 -0.67
N GLY A 30 -9.20 17.56 0.02
CA GLY A 30 -9.19 17.95 1.42
C GLY A 30 -10.13 19.07 1.77
N ALA A 31 -10.90 18.88 2.85
CA ALA A 31 -11.47 19.93 3.62
C ALA A 31 -10.71 20.05 4.95
N VAL A 32 -10.09 21.20 5.18
CA VAL A 32 -9.44 21.54 6.44
C VAL A 32 -10.52 21.87 7.46
N VAL A 33 -10.71 21.03 8.46
CA VAL A 33 -11.52 21.34 9.64
C VAL A 33 -10.58 21.67 10.80
N THR A 34 -10.58 22.94 11.22
CA THR A 34 -9.91 23.42 12.43
C THR A 34 -10.80 23.19 13.64
N ILE A 35 -10.35 22.37 14.60
CA ILE A 35 -10.97 22.20 15.91
C ILE A 35 -10.15 22.96 16.96
N PRO A 36 -10.78 23.76 17.85
CA PRO A 36 -10.05 24.54 18.84
C PRO A 36 -9.53 23.69 19.99
N TYR A 37 -8.29 24.01 20.39
CA TYR A 37 -7.55 23.37 21.47
C TYR A 37 -8.07 23.86 22.84
N LEU A 38 -8.66 22.96 23.63
CA LEU A 38 -8.96 23.20 25.04
C LEU A 38 -7.81 22.69 25.92
N ALA A 39 -7.18 23.63 26.63
CA ALA A 39 -6.12 23.34 27.58
C ALA A 39 -6.67 22.60 28.81
N ALA A 40 -6.19 21.40 29.11
CA ALA A 40 -6.48 20.68 30.34
C ALA A 40 -5.32 20.84 31.35
N LYS A 41 -5.71 21.16 32.58
CA LYS A 41 -4.84 21.41 33.74
C LYS A 41 -4.05 20.16 34.18
N ASN A 42 -2.78 20.36 34.53
CA ASN A 42 -1.88 19.38 35.11
C ASN A 42 -2.43 18.82 36.44
N VAL A 43 -2.65 17.49 36.46
CA VAL A 43 -2.72 16.71 37.68
C VAL A 43 -1.50 15.78 37.71
N ALA A 44 -0.59 16.05 38.64
CA ALA A 44 0.59 15.21 38.86
C ALA A 44 0.15 13.92 39.55
N PHE A 45 0.06 12.83 38.77
CA PHE A 45 -0.01 11.46 39.30
C PHE A 45 1.40 10.88 39.38
N GLY A 46 1.71 10.21 40.50
CA GLY A 46 2.97 9.56 40.75
C GLY A 46 3.34 8.60 39.64
N LYS A 47 4.55 8.75 39.09
CA LYS A 47 5.12 7.83 38.10
C LYS A 47 5.41 6.48 38.79
N GLU A 48 4.51 5.52 38.67
CA GLU A 48 4.90 4.13 38.78
C GLU A 48 5.88 3.81 37.66
N HIS A 49 7.12 3.44 38.02
CA HIS A 49 8.09 2.87 37.11
C HIS A 49 7.58 1.48 36.67
N THR A 50 6.71 1.43 35.68
CA THR A 50 6.36 0.18 35.01
C THR A 50 7.58 -0.27 34.21
N SER A 51 8.02 -1.54 34.38
CA SER A 51 9.11 -2.10 33.58
C SER A 51 8.78 -1.98 32.09
N SER A 52 9.79 -1.81 31.24
CA SER A 52 9.63 -1.70 29.78
C SER A 52 8.86 -2.87 29.18
N ALA A 53 9.04 -4.08 29.71
CA ALA A 53 8.28 -5.27 29.35
C ALA A 53 6.78 -5.15 29.65
N GLN A 54 6.41 -4.53 30.79
CA GLN A 54 5.02 -4.29 31.16
C GLN A 54 4.37 -3.23 30.25
N ALA A 55 5.12 -2.19 29.87
CA ALA A 55 4.65 -1.19 28.92
C ALA A 55 4.37 -1.82 27.54
N ALA A 56 5.26 -2.68 27.04
CA ALA A 56 5.07 -3.41 25.81
C ALA A 56 3.83 -4.33 25.86
N LYS A 57 3.66 -5.10 26.96
CA LYS A 57 2.48 -5.95 27.19
C LYS A 57 1.16 -5.15 27.17
N ARG A 58 1.14 -3.99 27.83
CA ARG A 58 -0.04 -3.10 27.86
C ARG A 58 -0.34 -2.54 26.46
N ALA A 59 0.68 -2.22 25.67
CA ALA A 59 0.51 -1.75 24.30
C ALA A 59 -0.05 -2.85 23.38
N ASP A 60 0.48 -4.07 23.48
CA ASP A 60 -0.02 -5.23 22.76
C ASP A 60 -1.51 -5.49 23.10
N ALA A 61 -1.88 -5.51 24.38
CA ALA A 61 -3.26 -5.71 24.80
C ALA A 61 -4.24 -4.60 24.34
N LYS A 62 -3.75 -3.36 24.15
CA LYS A 62 -4.56 -2.27 23.55
C LYS A 62 -4.75 -2.48 22.06
N LEU A 63 -3.71 -2.94 21.37
CA LEU A 63 -3.77 -3.29 19.96
C LEU A 63 -4.75 -4.43 19.74
N ASP A 64 -4.64 -5.51 20.51
CA ASP A 64 -5.53 -6.69 20.42
C ASP A 64 -7.00 -6.27 20.49
N ARG A 65 -7.37 -5.46 21.49
CA ARG A 65 -8.75 -4.98 21.63
C ARG A 65 -9.22 -4.14 20.44
N ALA A 66 -8.36 -3.29 19.88
CA ALA A 66 -8.71 -2.47 18.73
C ALA A 66 -8.87 -3.30 17.45
N LEU A 67 -8.07 -4.35 17.28
CA LEU A 67 -8.19 -5.28 16.14
C LEU A 67 -9.44 -6.15 16.26
N GLU A 68 -9.76 -6.63 17.48
CA GLU A 68 -10.97 -7.39 17.76
C GLU A 68 -12.22 -6.54 17.53
N GLU A 69 -12.23 -5.30 18.02
CA GLU A 69 -13.30 -4.32 17.80
C GLU A 69 -13.52 -4.07 16.30
N LEU A 70 -12.44 -3.83 15.54
CA LEU A 70 -12.50 -3.58 14.09
C LEU A 70 -13.18 -4.73 13.33
N VAL A 71 -12.81 -5.99 13.64
CA VAL A 71 -13.43 -7.18 13.02
C VAL A 71 -14.89 -7.35 13.45
N GLY A 72 -15.23 -6.98 14.70
CA GLY A 72 -16.58 -7.10 15.24
C GLY A 72 -17.55 -5.98 14.80
N MET A 73 -17.08 -4.93 14.14
CA MET A 73 -17.94 -3.85 13.65
C MET A 73 -18.82 -4.32 12.50
N ARG A 74 -20.04 -3.77 12.40
CA ARG A 74 -20.84 -3.89 11.19
C ARG A 74 -20.04 -3.28 10.02
N GLY A 75 -19.90 -4.01 8.91
CA GLY A 75 -19.04 -3.60 7.78
C GLY A 75 -17.54 -3.63 8.09
N GLY A 76 -17.12 -4.21 9.21
CA GLY A 76 -15.72 -4.49 9.52
C GLY A 76 -15.16 -5.59 8.60
N PRO A 77 -13.82 -5.69 8.48
CA PRO A 77 -13.19 -6.71 7.65
C PRO A 77 -13.43 -8.11 8.25
N PRO A 78 -13.60 -9.16 7.43
CA PRO A 78 -13.66 -10.55 7.91
C PRO A 78 -12.44 -10.98 8.72
N GLY A 79 -11.29 -10.34 8.50
CA GLY A 79 -10.08 -10.63 9.25
C GLY A 79 -9.02 -9.55 9.18
N VAL A 80 -8.15 -9.55 10.18
CA VAL A 80 -7.02 -8.64 10.32
C VAL A 80 -5.80 -9.37 10.86
N ILE A 81 -4.63 -9.00 10.38
CA ILE A 81 -3.34 -9.39 10.94
C ILE A 81 -2.47 -8.15 11.17
N ALA A 82 -1.87 -8.05 12.35
CA ALA A 82 -0.81 -7.09 12.63
C ALA A 82 0.47 -7.81 13.05
N ILE A 83 1.61 -7.40 12.48
CA ILE A 83 2.93 -7.84 12.92
C ILE A 83 3.62 -6.65 13.58
N VAL A 84 4.00 -6.81 14.82
CA VAL A 84 4.76 -5.84 15.61
C VAL A 84 6.16 -6.38 15.85
N GLN A 85 7.18 -5.68 15.38
CA GLN A 85 8.59 -6.06 15.55
C GLN A 85 9.32 -5.09 16.46
N ARG A 86 9.99 -5.59 17.48
CA ARG A 86 10.83 -4.84 18.42
C ARG A 86 12.22 -5.48 18.48
N GLY A 87 13.19 -4.94 17.73
CA GLY A 87 14.49 -5.60 17.54
C GLY A 87 14.30 -6.98 16.91
N GLU A 88 14.73 -8.02 17.62
CA GLU A 88 14.57 -9.42 17.16
C GLU A 88 13.22 -10.04 17.57
N ARG A 89 12.51 -9.43 18.52
CA ARG A 89 11.21 -9.94 18.98
C ARG A 89 10.09 -9.58 18.04
N ARG A 90 9.43 -10.59 17.49
CA ARG A 90 8.26 -10.49 16.63
C ARG A 90 7.01 -10.95 17.40
N CYS A 91 5.95 -10.11 17.38
CA CYS A 91 4.62 -10.47 17.85
C CYS A 91 3.66 -10.44 16.67
N VAL A 92 2.77 -11.42 16.60
CA VAL A 92 1.74 -11.53 15.55
C VAL A 92 0.39 -11.52 16.23
N HIS A 93 -0.47 -10.61 15.81
CA HIS A 93 -1.83 -10.40 16.31
C HIS A 93 -2.80 -10.70 15.17
N THR A 94 -3.75 -11.61 15.39
CA THR A 94 -4.72 -12.01 14.34
C THR A 94 -6.12 -12.12 14.92
N PHE A 95 -7.09 -11.54 14.23
CA PHE A 95 -8.51 -11.66 14.56
C PHE A 95 -9.31 -11.94 13.29
N GLY A 96 -10.41 -12.69 13.41
CA GLY A 96 -11.21 -13.13 12.28
C GLY A 96 -10.52 -14.21 11.44
N VAL A 97 -10.85 -14.25 10.15
CA VAL A 97 -10.50 -15.36 9.25
C VAL A 97 -9.85 -14.89 7.96
N ALA A 98 -9.01 -15.76 7.39
CA ALA A 98 -8.44 -15.59 6.06
C ALA A 98 -9.40 -16.02 4.95
N ASN A 99 -10.34 -16.91 5.27
CA ASN A 99 -11.35 -17.41 4.34
C ASN A 99 -12.66 -17.61 5.12
N VAL A 100 -13.72 -16.93 4.68
CA VAL A 100 -15.03 -16.93 5.35
C VAL A 100 -15.72 -18.29 5.21
N ASP A 101 -15.61 -18.95 4.06
CA ASP A 101 -16.30 -20.20 3.78
C ASP A 101 -15.75 -21.37 4.63
N THR A 102 -14.43 -21.38 4.85
CA THR A 102 -13.76 -22.46 5.58
C THR A 102 -13.47 -22.14 7.05
N GLY A 103 -13.62 -20.88 7.46
CA GLY A 103 -13.21 -20.43 8.78
C GLY A 103 -11.69 -20.46 9.03
N ARG A 104 -10.86 -20.59 7.97
CA ARG A 104 -9.40 -20.68 8.08
C ARG A 104 -8.82 -19.38 8.67
N ARG A 105 -8.00 -19.51 9.71
CA ARG A 105 -7.32 -18.37 10.35
C ARG A 105 -6.22 -17.79 9.46
N ILE A 106 -5.98 -16.49 9.60
CA ILE A 106 -4.89 -15.78 8.93
C ILE A 106 -3.54 -16.23 9.49
N ARG A 107 -2.55 -16.43 8.60
CA ARG A 107 -1.15 -16.68 8.95
C ARG A 107 -0.25 -15.59 8.35
N ALA A 108 0.85 -15.30 9.02
CA ALA A 108 1.79 -14.29 8.58
C ALA A 108 2.47 -14.61 7.24
N GLU A 109 2.46 -15.85 6.83
CA GLU A 109 3.04 -16.39 5.61
C GLU A 109 2.03 -16.59 4.48
N ASP A 110 0.74 -16.28 4.68
CA ASP A 110 -0.29 -16.32 3.65
C ASP A 110 -0.09 -15.14 2.68
N ARG A 111 -0.29 -15.39 1.38
CA ARG A 111 -0.15 -14.35 0.34
C ARG A 111 -1.35 -13.42 0.36
N MET A 112 -1.13 -12.19 -0.11
CA MET A 112 -2.16 -11.17 -0.24
C MET A 112 -1.73 -10.10 -1.24
N ARG A 113 -2.66 -9.36 -1.79
CA ARG A 113 -2.36 -8.16 -2.57
C ARG A 113 -1.96 -7.04 -1.62
N ILE A 114 -0.90 -6.30 -1.99
CA ILE A 114 -0.40 -5.21 -1.14
C ILE A 114 -0.74 -3.82 -1.69
N ALA A 115 -1.40 -3.77 -2.84
CA ALA A 115 -1.85 -2.54 -3.45
C ALA A 115 -0.72 -1.47 -3.52
N SER A 116 -1.04 -0.21 -3.23
CA SER A 116 -0.08 0.91 -3.31
C SER A 116 1.14 0.79 -2.41
N ALA A 117 1.20 -0.14 -1.46
CA ALA A 117 2.44 -0.47 -0.77
C ALA A 117 3.55 -0.91 -1.76
N ALA A 118 3.17 -1.38 -2.97
CA ALA A 118 4.07 -1.67 -4.09
C ALA A 118 4.90 -0.46 -4.54
N LYS A 119 4.40 0.78 -4.35
CA LYS A 119 5.13 2.01 -4.71
C LYS A 119 6.43 2.16 -3.92
N ALA A 120 6.46 1.68 -2.68
CA ALA A 120 7.70 1.65 -1.90
C ALA A 120 8.72 0.65 -2.48
N PHE A 121 8.26 -0.43 -3.13
CA PHE A 121 9.15 -1.37 -3.83
C PHE A 121 9.73 -0.74 -5.09
N SER A 122 8.95 -0.01 -5.88
CA SER A 122 9.48 0.71 -7.06
C SER A 122 10.49 1.78 -6.63
N GLY A 123 10.20 2.50 -5.55
CA GLY A 123 11.16 3.42 -4.97
C GLY A 123 12.42 2.74 -4.44
N ALA A 124 12.30 1.54 -3.84
CA ALA A 124 13.46 0.77 -3.39
C ALA A 124 14.37 0.36 -4.55
N VAL A 125 13.81 -0.09 -5.67
CA VAL A 125 14.58 -0.41 -6.90
C VAL A 125 15.25 0.86 -7.43
N ALA A 126 14.50 1.92 -7.67
CA ALA A 126 15.03 3.16 -8.25
C ALA A 126 16.14 3.77 -7.37
N LEU A 127 15.93 3.84 -6.05
CA LEU A 127 16.92 4.40 -5.11
C LEU A 127 18.15 3.51 -4.94
N SER A 128 18.04 2.18 -5.11
CA SER A 128 19.19 1.28 -5.17
C SER A 128 20.04 1.59 -6.41
N LEU A 129 19.41 1.71 -7.58
CA LEU A 129 20.07 2.07 -8.82
C LEU A 129 20.68 3.48 -8.78
N VAL A 130 20.04 4.43 -8.09
CA VAL A 130 20.65 5.76 -7.81
C VAL A 130 21.88 5.62 -6.92
N SER A 131 21.87 4.74 -5.93
CA SER A 131 23.03 4.49 -5.07
C SER A 131 24.17 3.80 -5.81
N GLU A 132 23.87 2.99 -6.82
CA GLU A 132 24.81 2.32 -7.73
C GLU A 132 25.33 3.24 -8.84
N GLY A 133 24.73 4.44 -9.03
CA GLY A 133 25.10 5.37 -10.10
C GLY A 133 24.58 4.99 -11.49
N VAL A 134 23.64 4.03 -11.55
CA VAL A 134 22.95 3.63 -12.80
C VAL A 134 21.86 4.63 -13.16
N LEU A 135 21.18 5.18 -12.16
CA LEU A 135 20.19 6.25 -12.28
C LEU A 135 20.64 7.47 -11.46
N SER A 136 20.11 8.63 -11.81
CA SER A 136 20.19 9.86 -11.04
C SER A 136 18.79 10.37 -10.69
N LEU A 137 18.64 10.99 -9.52
CA LEU A 137 17.37 11.63 -9.16
C LEU A 137 17.00 12.81 -10.11
N GLY A 138 17.97 13.28 -10.89
CA GLY A 138 17.79 14.33 -11.89
C GLY A 138 17.46 13.82 -13.28
N ASP A 139 17.57 12.51 -13.55
CA ASP A 139 17.24 11.94 -14.86
C ASP A 139 15.79 12.23 -15.18
N THR A 140 15.53 12.62 -16.42
CA THR A 140 14.22 13.07 -16.88
C THR A 140 13.51 12.02 -17.72
N ILE A 141 12.19 12.12 -17.79
CA ILE A 141 11.40 11.32 -18.74
C ILE A 141 11.88 11.52 -20.17
N GLY A 142 12.24 12.75 -20.56
CA GLY A 142 12.67 13.04 -21.93
C GLY A 142 13.99 12.39 -22.30
N GLU A 143 14.87 12.07 -21.34
CA GLU A 143 16.14 11.38 -21.55
C GLU A 143 15.97 9.86 -21.65
N LEU A 144 15.12 9.27 -20.81
CA LEU A 144 14.99 7.81 -20.72
C LEU A 144 13.77 7.26 -21.46
N LEU A 145 12.68 8.01 -21.56
CA LEU A 145 11.40 7.60 -22.18
C LEU A 145 10.94 8.64 -23.20
N PRO A 146 11.71 8.90 -24.27
CA PRO A 146 11.45 9.97 -25.25
C PRO A 146 10.13 9.80 -26.03
N GLU A 147 9.56 8.59 -26.07
CA GLU A 147 8.29 8.24 -26.69
C GLU A 147 7.08 8.72 -25.88
N LEU A 148 7.23 8.98 -24.57
CA LEU A 148 6.16 9.55 -23.76
C LEU A 148 5.83 11.01 -24.15
N PRO A 149 4.67 11.53 -23.75
CA PRO A 149 4.21 12.84 -24.15
C PRO A 149 5.25 13.95 -23.93
N LYS A 150 5.42 14.83 -24.94
CA LYS A 150 6.40 15.94 -24.90
C LYS A 150 6.23 16.84 -23.67
N ALA A 151 4.99 16.98 -23.15
CA ALA A 151 4.70 17.75 -21.95
C ALA A 151 5.42 17.22 -20.69
N TRP A 152 5.74 15.91 -20.65
CA TRP A 152 6.34 15.27 -19.49
C TRP A 152 7.87 15.24 -19.53
N ARG A 153 8.50 15.65 -20.63
CA ARG A 153 9.94 15.49 -20.86
C ARG A 153 10.84 16.08 -19.77
N ARG A 154 10.40 17.14 -19.09
CA ARG A 154 11.18 17.81 -18.03
C ARG A 154 10.94 17.22 -16.63
N VAL A 155 9.99 16.30 -16.48
CA VAL A 155 9.71 15.63 -15.20
C VAL A 155 10.89 14.74 -14.84
N THR A 156 11.39 14.88 -13.61
CA THR A 156 12.55 14.13 -13.12
C THR A 156 12.15 12.91 -12.30
N LEU A 157 13.03 11.91 -12.18
CA LEU A 157 12.85 10.74 -11.32
C LEU A 157 12.50 11.15 -9.87
N ARG A 158 13.10 12.24 -9.35
CA ARG A 158 12.74 12.79 -8.05
C ARG A 158 11.28 13.18 -7.94
N GLN A 159 10.78 13.88 -8.94
CA GLN A 159 9.40 14.40 -8.96
C GLN A 159 8.37 13.28 -9.13
N LEU A 160 8.72 12.21 -9.82
CA LEU A 160 7.93 10.98 -9.88
C LEU A 160 7.90 10.28 -8.51
N LEU A 161 9.07 10.11 -7.87
CA LEU A 161 9.16 9.39 -6.59
C LEU A 161 8.49 10.12 -5.41
N ASN A 162 8.26 11.42 -5.48
CA ASN A 162 7.61 12.19 -4.43
C ASN A 162 6.27 12.81 -4.82
N HIS A 163 5.71 12.38 -5.97
CA HIS A 163 4.41 12.82 -6.45
C HIS A 163 4.29 14.34 -6.65
N THR A 164 5.34 14.96 -7.20
CA THR A 164 5.33 16.37 -7.63
C THR A 164 5.54 16.51 -9.14
N SER A 165 5.24 15.48 -9.90
CA SER A 165 5.40 15.42 -11.35
C SER A 165 4.41 16.31 -12.09
N GLY A 166 3.18 16.42 -11.60
CA GLY A 166 2.04 17.03 -12.29
C GLY A 166 1.41 16.12 -13.37
N ILE A 167 1.90 14.88 -13.53
CA ILE A 167 1.34 13.93 -14.51
C ILE A 167 -0.05 13.49 -14.03
N PRO A 168 -1.09 13.56 -14.91
CA PRO A 168 -2.41 13.04 -14.60
C PRO A 168 -2.37 11.55 -14.24
N ASP A 169 -3.25 11.13 -13.34
CA ASP A 169 -3.33 9.73 -12.91
C ASP A 169 -4.15 8.91 -13.93
N PHE A 170 -3.49 7.99 -14.63
CA PHE A 170 -4.13 7.15 -15.64
C PHE A 170 -5.33 6.35 -15.08
N SER A 171 -5.29 6.00 -13.79
CA SER A 171 -6.35 5.20 -13.16
C SER A 171 -7.63 6.01 -12.89
N GLN A 172 -7.58 7.33 -13.02
CA GLN A 172 -8.74 8.22 -12.89
C GLN A 172 -9.40 8.54 -14.26
N GLU A 173 -8.80 8.10 -15.35
CA GLU A 173 -9.29 8.39 -16.69
C GLU A 173 -10.49 7.51 -17.06
N PRO A 174 -11.55 8.06 -17.69
CA PRO A 174 -12.73 7.27 -18.10
C PRO A 174 -12.38 6.14 -19.06
N GLY A 175 -11.38 6.34 -19.93
CA GLY A 175 -10.87 5.31 -20.84
C GLY A 175 -10.30 4.11 -20.11
N PHE A 176 -9.57 4.34 -19.02
CA PHE A 176 -9.05 3.27 -18.16
C PHE A 176 -10.18 2.48 -17.47
N GLU A 177 -11.14 3.18 -16.86
CA GLU A 177 -12.30 2.52 -16.21
C GLU A 177 -13.04 1.63 -17.20
N LYS A 178 -13.32 2.14 -18.41
CA LYS A 178 -13.99 1.39 -19.46
C LYS A 178 -13.21 0.14 -19.87
N ALA A 179 -11.89 0.26 -20.07
CA ALA A 179 -11.02 -0.86 -20.46
C ALA A 179 -10.93 -1.92 -19.35
N LEU A 180 -10.75 -1.49 -18.09
CA LEU A 180 -10.74 -2.36 -16.92
C LEU A 180 -12.04 -3.16 -16.78
N LEU A 181 -13.19 -2.50 -16.90
CA LEU A 181 -14.50 -3.16 -16.79
C LEU A 181 -14.76 -4.13 -17.96
N ALA A 182 -14.21 -3.86 -19.14
CA ALA A 182 -14.32 -4.73 -20.30
C ALA A 182 -13.48 -6.01 -20.15
N SER A 183 -12.38 -5.98 -19.38
CA SER A 183 -11.45 -7.11 -19.26
C SER A 183 -10.73 -7.14 -17.92
N LEU A 184 -11.44 -7.42 -16.83
CA LEU A 184 -10.87 -7.42 -15.47
C LEU A 184 -9.63 -8.33 -15.32
N THR A 185 -9.62 -9.50 -15.97
CA THR A 185 -8.59 -10.52 -15.79
C THR A 185 -7.43 -10.44 -16.81
N LYS A 186 -7.51 -9.53 -17.79
CA LYS A 186 -6.47 -9.35 -18.83
C LYS A 186 -6.05 -7.88 -18.88
N ALA A 187 -4.96 -7.56 -18.23
CA ALA A 187 -4.38 -6.23 -18.30
C ALA A 187 -3.58 -6.04 -19.61
N PRO A 188 -3.49 -4.80 -20.12
CA PRO A 188 -2.61 -4.47 -21.23
C PRO A 188 -1.13 -4.60 -20.84
N PRO A 189 -0.19 -4.53 -21.80
CA PRO A 189 1.23 -4.35 -21.51
C PRO A 189 1.48 -3.12 -20.63
N PRO A 190 2.53 -3.12 -19.77
CA PRO A 190 2.76 -2.02 -18.82
C PRO A 190 2.95 -0.66 -19.49
N GLU A 191 3.61 -0.62 -20.63
CA GLU A 191 3.87 0.57 -21.45
C GLU A 191 2.59 1.22 -21.93
N GLU A 192 1.52 0.45 -22.12
CA GLU A 192 0.22 0.97 -22.56
C GLU A 192 -0.58 1.64 -21.42
N LEU A 193 -0.24 1.41 -20.14
CA LEU A 193 -0.99 1.99 -19.02
C LEU A 193 -1.00 3.52 -19.04
N LEU A 194 0.11 4.14 -19.44
CA LEU A 194 0.20 5.59 -19.54
C LEU A 194 -0.55 6.18 -20.76
N THR A 195 -0.90 5.36 -21.74
CA THR A 195 -1.70 5.81 -22.90
C THR A 195 -3.16 6.09 -22.55
N PHE A 196 -3.64 5.62 -21.39
CA PHE A 196 -4.96 5.98 -20.88
C PHE A 196 -5.07 7.44 -20.45
N VAL A 197 -3.96 8.17 -20.27
CA VAL A 197 -3.99 9.61 -20.02
C VAL A 197 -4.37 10.32 -21.32
N GLU A 198 -5.67 10.63 -21.48
CA GLU A 198 -6.22 11.22 -22.70
C GLU A 198 -5.70 12.64 -22.94
N ASN A 199 -5.55 13.44 -21.86
CA ASN A 199 -4.97 14.78 -21.93
C ASN A 199 -3.62 14.81 -21.21
N PRO A 200 -2.49 14.72 -21.93
CA PRO A 200 -1.16 14.63 -21.31
C PRO A 200 -0.63 15.98 -20.77
N ARG A 201 -1.44 17.03 -20.73
CA ARG A 201 -1.06 18.31 -20.14
C ARG A 201 -0.81 18.12 -18.64
N LEU A 202 0.33 18.61 -18.15
CA LEU A 202 0.62 18.60 -16.72
C LEU A 202 -0.43 19.42 -15.95
N LEU A 203 -0.83 18.91 -14.79
CA LEU A 203 -1.81 19.53 -13.91
C LEU A 203 -1.26 20.79 -13.23
N PHE A 204 0.05 20.81 -13.04
CA PHE A 204 0.83 21.93 -12.45
C PHE A 204 2.30 21.83 -12.90
N GLU A 205 3.07 22.88 -12.69
CA GLU A 205 4.51 22.89 -12.99
C GLU A 205 5.25 21.86 -12.09
N PRO A 206 6.07 20.96 -12.66
CA PRO A 206 6.77 19.93 -11.91
C PRO A 206 7.56 20.47 -10.72
N GLY A 207 7.29 19.98 -9.52
CA GLY A 207 7.90 20.41 -8.28
C GLY A 207 7.15 21.49 -7.52
N SER A 208 6.11 22.11 -8.09
CA SER A 208 5.39 23.22 -7.45
C SER A 208 4.31 22.74 -6.47
N GLU A 209 3.69 21.58 -6.73
CA GLU A 209 2.60 21.03 -5.92
C GLU A 209 2.81 19.55 -5.68
N TYR A 210 2.10 19.01 -4.68
CA TYR A 210 1.99 17.59 -4.40
C TYR A 210 0.64 17.06 -4.86
N ARG A 211 0.65 16.00 -5.69
CA ARG A 211 -0.55 15.24 -6.03
C ARG A 211 -0.19 13.78 -6.25
N TYR A 212 -0.77 12.91 -5.43
CA TYR A 212 -0.59 11.46 -5.57
C TYR A 212 -1.02 10.99 -6.96
N SER A 213 -0.19 10.18 -7.64
CA SER A 213 -0.49 9.67 -8.98
C SER A 213 0.07 8.26 -9.17
N ASN A 214 -0.76 7.36 -9.69
CA ASN A 214 -0.33 6.01 -10.07
C ASN A 214 0.57 6.06 -11.32
N SER A 215 0.37 7.03 -12.22
CA SER A 215 1.19 7.23 -13.41
C SER A 215 2.66 7.40 -13.08
N ASP A 216 2.98 8.08 -11.97
CA ASP A 216 4.36 8.31 -11.55
C ASP A 216 5.13 7.00 -11.37
N ASN A 217 4.50 6.01 -10.73
CA ASN A 217 5.17 4.74 -10.46
C ASN A 217 5.28 3.83 -11.69
N ILE A 218 4.36 3.97 -12.66
CA ILE A 218 4.52 3.32 -13.96
C ILE A 218 5.74 3.91 -14.67
N ALA A 219 5.84 5.25 -14.74
CA ALA A 219 6.99 5.92 -15.35
C ALA A 219 8.31 5.56 -14.65
N VAL A 220 8.35 5.52 -13.30
CA VAL A 220 9.54 5.07 -12.54
C VAL A 220 9.98 3.66 -12.97
N ALA A 221 9.05 2.71 -13.09
CA ALA A 221 9.37 1.34 -13.47
C ALA A 221 9.87 1.24 -14.93
N LEU A 222 9.27 1.99 -15.85
CA LEU A 222 9.73 2.08 -17.24
C LEU A 222 11.14 2.71 -17.32
N MET A 223 11.42 3.78 -16.56
CA MET A 223 12.76 4.37 -16.46
C MET A 223 13.80 3.37 -15.93
N VAL A 224 13.39 2.49 -14.98
CA VAL A 224 14.25 1.41 -14.48
C VAL A 224 14.56 0.38 -15.59
N GLU A 225 13.56 0.01 -16.38
CA GLU A 225 13.77 -0.95 -17.50
C GLU A 225 14.69 -0.36 -18.55
N GLU A 226 14.46 0.88 -18.97
CA GLU A 226 15.28 1.56 -19.96
C GLU A 226 16.74 1.71 -19.50
N ALA A 227 16.97 2.21 -18.29
CA ALA A 227 18.30 2.43 -17.74
C ALA A 227 19.10 1.15 -17.52
N THR A 228 18.44 0.00 -17.39
CA THR A 228 19.11 -1.29 -17.04
C THR A 228 19.09 -2.33 -18.15
N GLY A 229 18.22 -2.18 -19.16
CA GLY A 229 17.97 -3.20 -20.19
C GLY A 229 17.39 -4.50 -19.60
N LYS A 230 16.77 -4.45 -18.42
CA LYS A 230 16.17 -5.60 -17.71
C LYS A 230 14.74 -5.30 -17.35
N THR A 231 13.91 -6.35 -17.29
CA THR A 231 12.51 -6.17 -16.85
C THR A 231 12.44 -5.67 -15.40
N TYR A 232 11.39 -4.95 -15.10
CA TYR A 232 11.16 -4.45 -13.74
C TYR A 232 11.07 -5.58 -12.71
N GLU A 233 10.47 -6.74 -13.07
CA GLU A 233 10.43 -7.93 -12.23
C GLU A 233 11.84 -8.48 -11.93
N GLN A 234 12.76 -8.46 -12.91
CA GLN A 234 14.14 -8.85 -12.71
C GLN A 234 14.85 -7.89 -11.75
N GLN A 235 14.59 -6.59 -11.87
CA GLN A 235 15.15 -5.58 -10.98
C GLN A 235 14.56 -5.67 -9.57
N LEU A 236 13.26 -5.91 -9.42
CA LEU A 236 12.64 -6.19 -8.10
C LEU A 236 13.33 -7.36 -7.41
N ARG A 237 13.58 -8.45 -8.14
CA ARG A 237 14.28 -9.61 -7.59
C ARG A 237 15.69 -9.25 -7.15
N LYS A 238 16.48 -8.66 -8.06
CA LYS A 238 17.90 -8.35 -7.83
C LYS A 238 18.09 -7.31 -6.72
N GLN A 239 17.31 -6.23 -6.74
CA GLN A 239 17.52 -5.06 -5.88
C GLN A 239 16.78 -5.16 -4.54
N VAL A 240 15.69 -5.97 -4.45
CA VAL A 240 14.80 -5.96 -3.28
C VAL A 240 14.57 -7.37 -2.73
N TYR A 241 14.06 -8.31 -3.55
CA TYR A 241 13.59 -9.59 -3.00
C TYR A 241 14.74 -10.43 -2.46
N ASP A 242 15.79 -10.64 -3.25
CA ASP A 242 16.93 -11.47 -2.86
C ASP A 242 17.71 -10.85 -1.69
N PRO A 243 18.07 -9.53 -1.70
CA PRO A 243 18.79 -8.91 -0.58
C PRO A 243 18.03 -8.93 0.75
N LEU A 244 16.70 -8.94 0.72
CA LEU A 244 15.86 -8.96 1.92
C LEU A 244 15.28 -10.34 2.24
N GLY A 245 15.48 -11.35 1.38
CA GLY A 245 14.99 -12.70 1.55
C GLY A 245 13.46 -12.82 1.43
N LEU A 246 12.83 -12.03 0.56
CA LEU A 246 11.37 -12.00 0.36
C LEU A 246 10.95 -13.14 -0.59
N LYS A 247 10.81 -14.34 -0.05
CA LYS A 247 10.60 -15.57 -0.85
C LYS A 247 9.19 -15.76 -1.38
N LYS A 248 8.21 -15.06 -0.80
CA LYS A 248 6.79 -15.16 -1.17
C LYS A 248 6.25 -13.87 -1.77
N THR A 249 7.14 -12.97 -2.17
CA THR A 249 6.81 -11.70 -2.84
C THR A 249 7.06 -11.83 -4.34
N SER A 250 6.11 -11.33 -5.15
CA SER A 250 6.19 -11.37 -6.62
C SER A 250 5.33 -10.28 -7.25
N LEU A 251 5.60 -9.99 -8.53
CA LEU A 251 4.76 -9.11 -9.36
C LEU A 251 4.11 -9.96 -10.46
N PRO A 252 2.93 -10.55 -10.22
CA PRO A 252 2.22 -11.30 -11.25
C PRO A 252 1.56 -10.37 -12.26
N ARG A 253 1.20 -10.92 -13.44
CA ARG A 253 0.44 -10.19 -14.46
C ARG A 253 -1.07 -10.49 -14.39
N GLY A 254 -1.42 -11.73 -14.03
CA GLY A 254 -2.80 -12.22 -13.96
C GLY A 254 -3.52 -11.88 -12.66
N ALA A 255 -4.72 -12.46 -12.53
CA ALA A 255 -5.58 -12.30 -11.37
C ALA A 255 -5.29 -13.32 -10.26
N ASP A 256 -4.78 -14.50 -10.61
CA ASP A 256 -4.65 -15.64 -9.71
C ASP A 256 -3.66 -15.39 -8.56
N LEU A 257 -4.01 -15.91 -7.38
CA LEU A 257 -3.17 -15.95 -6.20
C LEU A 257 -2.75 -17.38 -5.89
N LYS A 258 -1.47 -17.57 -5.56
CA LYS A 258 -0.96 -18.89 -5.14
C LYS A 258 -1.37 -19.20 -3.70
N GLU A 259 -1.98 -20.35 -3.50
CA GLU A 259 -2.30 -20.85 -2.15
C GLU A 259 -1.04 -21.07 -1.27
N PRO A 260 -1.14 -20.95 0.06
CA PRO A 260 -2.27 -20.35 0.78
C PRO A 260 -2.26 -18.83 0.69
N PHE A 261 -3.44 -18.20 0.59
CA PHE A 261 -3.58 -16.75 0.58
C PHE A 261 -4.70 -16.27 1.52
N ILE A 262 -4.67 -15.02 1.89
CA ILE A 262 -5.74 -14.33 2.60
C ILE A 262 -6.76 -13.90 1.56
N HIS A 263 -7.98 -14.43 1.62
CA HIS A 263 -9.07 -14.04 0.73
C HIS A 263 -9.50 -12.60 1.01
N GLY A 264 -9.67 -11.81 -0.04
CA GLY A 264 -10.10 -10.42 0.02
C GLY A 264 -11.59 -10.31 -0.28
N TYR A 265 -12.31 -9.51 0.50
CA TYR A 265 -13.76 -9.45 0.46
C TYR A 265 -14.28 -8.06 0.12
N ASP A 266 -15.39 -8.01 -0.62
CA ASP A 266 -16.17 -6.79 -0.75
C ASP A 266 -16.82 -6.46 0.61
N ASN A 267 -16.81 -5.16 0.93
CA ASN A 267 -17.25 -4.65 2.23
C ASN A 267 -18.69 -4.13 2.19
N ASP A 268 -19.57 -4.70 1.37
CA ASP A 268 -20.99 -4.36 1.37
C ASP A 268 -21.70 -5.06 2.56
N PRO A 269 -22.10 -4.32 3.61
CA PRO A 269 -22.73 -4.92 4.81
C PRO A 269 -24.12 -5.49 4.52
N SER A 270 -24.72 -5.20 3.36
CA SER A 270 -25.99 -5.77 2.92
C SER A 270 -25.83 -7.15 2.31
N GLN A 271 -24.62 -7.55 1.95
CA GLN A 271 -24.31 -8.84 1.34
C GLN A 271 -23.64 -9.77 2.36
N GLN A 272 -24.31 -10.88 2.70
CA GLN A 272 -23.78 -11.90 3.61
C GLN A 272 -24.01 -13.30 3.03
N PRO A 273 -22.98 -14.16 2.95
CA PRO A 273 -21.57 -13.85 3.24
C PRO A 273 -21.01 -12.80 2.27
N PRO A 274 -19.92 -12.08 2.64
CA PRO A 274 -19.30 -11.08 1.77
C PRO A 274 -18.75 -11.74 0.51
N GLU A 275 -18.82 -11.07 -0.63
CA GLU A 275 -18.28 -11.55 -1.89
C GLU A 275 -16.76 -11.65 -1.86
N ASP A 276 -16.20 -12.80 -2.25
CA ASP A 276 -14.76 -12.98 -2.44
C ASP A 276 -14.32 -12.30 -3.76
N VAL A 277 -13.47 -11.29 -3.61
CA VAL A 277 -12.95 -10.47 -4.71
C VAL A 277 -11.45 -10.63 -4.92
N SER A 278 -10.85 -11.67 -4.32
CA SER A 278 -9.40 -11.89 -4.32
C SER A 278 -8.78 -11.92 -5.71
N GLU A 279 -9.48 -12.55 -6.66
CA GLU A 279 -8.96 -12.88 -7.98
C GLU A 279 -9.78 -12.29 -9.14
N ILE A 280 -10.54 -11.21 -8.85
CA ILE A 280 -11.41 -10.59 -9.88
C ILE A 280 -10.65 -9.64 -10.82
N ILE A 281 -9.51 -9.07 -10.38
CA ILE A 281 -8.74 -8.10 -11.16
C ILE A 281 -7.31 -8.57 -11.33
N ALA A 282 -6.83 -8.59 -12.58
CA ALA A 282 -5.44 -8.88 -12.90
C ALA A 282 -4.49 -7.82 -12.30
N ALA A 283 -3.41 -8.26 -11.66
CA ALA A 283 -2.42 -7.40 -11.04
C ALA A 283 -1.73 -6.46 -12.05
N GLY A 284 -1.67 -6.86 -13.33
CA GLY A 284 -1.12 -6.07 -14.40
C GLY A 284 -1.80 -4.73 -14.63
N TRP A 285 -3.08 -4.54 -14.25
CA TRP A 285 -3.79 -3.28 -14.37
C TRP A 285 -3.21 -2.16 -13.47
N SER A 286 -2.53 -2.52 -12.42
CA SER A 286 -1.80 -1.59 -11.56
C SER A 286 -0.26 -1.78 -11.60
N TRP A 287 0.20 -2.90 -12.12
CA TRP A 287 1.62 -3.26 -12.30
C TRP A 287 2.52 -2.66 -11.20
N ALA A 288 3.48 -1.79 -11.54
CA ALA A 288 4.43 -1.19 -10.59
C ALA A 288 3.77 -0.30 -9.53
N SER A 289 2.56 0.23 -9.79
CA SER A 289 1.87 1.10 -8.84
C SER A 289 1.09 0.34 -7.74
N GLY A 290 0.76 -0.96 -7.97
CA GLY A 290 -0.10 -1.71 -7.05
C GLY A 290 -0.15 -3.23 -7.22
N GLY A 291 0.49 -3.80 -8.24
CA GLY A 291 0.31 -5.20 -8.65
C GLY A 291 1.07 -6.24 -7.83
N ILE A 292 1.91 -5.85 -6.86
CA ILE A 292 2.70 -6.80 -6.07
C ILE A 292 1.79 -7.63 -5.15
N VAL A 293 2.08 -8.93 -5.13
CA VAL A 293 1.58 -9.90 -4.14
C VAL A 293 2.70 -10.21 -3.17
N SER A 294 2.41 -10.19 -1.87
CA SER A 294 3.37 -10.45 -0.80
C SER A 294 2.71 -11.19 0.36
N THR A 295 3.39 -11.33 1.48
CA THR A 295 2.83 -11.82 2.75
C THR A 295 3.01 -10.78 3.84
N PRO A 296 2.22 -10.79 4.93
CA PRO A 296 2.45 -9.92 6.09
C PRO A 296 3.89 -10.00 6.61
N ALA A 297 4.49 -11.20 6.61
CA ALA A 297 5.86 -11.43 7.05
C ALA A 297 6.90 -10.79 6.12
N ASP A 298 6.79 -11.02 4.79
CA ASP A 298 7.70 -10.43 3.80
C ASP A 298 7.55 -8.90 3.77
N LEU A 299 6.30 -8.39 3.89
CA LEU A 299 6.04 -6.95 3.93
C LEU A 299 6.71 -6.28 5.15
N ASN A 300 6.68 -6.96 6.32
CA ASN A 300 7.38 -6.49 7.51
C ASN A 300 8.91 -6.54 7.35
N ALA A 301 9.45 -7.59 6.73
CA ALA A 301 10.89 -7.70 6.42
C ALA A 301 11.31 -6.62 5.43
N PHE A 302 10.49 -6.36 4.40
CA PHE A 302 10.72 -5.30 3.42
C PHE A 302 10.84 -3.93 4.07
N ILE A 303 9.82 -3.50 4.83
CA ILE A 303 9.82 -2.14 5.38
C ILE A 303 10.98 -1.93 6.38
N ARG A 304 11.35 -2.95 7.14
CA ARG A 304 12.54 -2.92 8.01
C ARG A 304 13.83 -2.70 7.22
N GLY A 305 14.02 -3.44 6.13
CA GLY A 305 15.21 -3.36 5.29
C GLY A 305 15.28 -2.04 4.53
N TYR A 306 14.17 -1.61 3.94
CA TYR A 306 14.06 -0.40 3.16
C TYR A 306 14.33 0.86 4.00
N VAL A 307 13.61 1.04 5.10
CA VAL A 307 13.79 2.18 6.01
C VAL A 307 15.11 2.08 6.78
N GLY A 308 15.52 0.86 7.16
CA GLY A 308 16.76 0.60 7.90
C GLY A 308 18.04 0.82 7.09
N GLY A 309 17.95 0.97 5.77
CA GLY A 309 19.09 1.25 4.89
C GLY A 309 19.88 0.00 4.49
N ARG A 310 19.22 -1.15 4.35
CA ARG A 310 19.87 -2.39 3.86
C ARG A 310 20.02 -2.42 2.34
N LEU A 311 19.25 -1.60 1.60
CA LEU A 311 19.22 -1.63 0.13
C LEU A 311 20.13 -0.57 -0.51
N PHE A 312 20.38 0.54 0.16
CA PHE A 312 21.20 1.63 -0.36
C PHE A 312 21.84 2.47 0.74
N GLY A 313 22.88 3.24 0.38
CA GLY A 313 23.71 3.98 1.31
C GLY A 313 23.04 5.17 1.98
N SER A 314 23.73 5.75 2.97
CA SER A 314 23.23 6.85 3.80
C SER A 314 22.94 8.13 3.00
N LYS A 315 23.72 8.43 1.96
CA LYS A 315 23.52 9.59 1.06
C LYS A 315 22.17 9.54 0.36
N THR A 316 21.85 8.40 -0.25
CA THR A 316 20.56 8.17 -0.93
C THR A 316 19.41 8.18 0.08
N ARG A 317 19.58 7.55 1.25
CA ARG A 317 18.59 7.56 2.32
C ARG A 317 18.31 8.97 2.86
N ALA A 318 19.31 9.82 2.95
CA ALA A 318 19.10 11.23 3.32
C ALA A 318 18.25 11.99 2.28
N GLN A 319 18.42 11.69 0.98
CA GLN A 319 17.57 12.24 -0.08
C GLN A 319 16.13 11.70 0.01
N GLN A 320 15.98 10.39 0.25
CA GLN A 320 14.67 9.74 0.42
C GLN A 320 13.82 10.42 1.49
N ARG A 321 14.43 10.88 2.57
CA ARG A 321 13.77 11.46 3.75
C ARG A 321 13.56 12.96 3.69
N ARG A 322 13.91 13.62 2.63
CA ARG A 322 13.50 15.03 2.40
C ARG A 322 12.02 15.01 2.07
N VAL A 323 11.23 15.56 2.97
CA VAL A 323 9.77 15.48 2.89
C VAL A 323 9.14 16.75 2.34
N ILE A 324 8.00 16.57 1.71
CA ILE A 324 7.01 17.57 1.35
C ILE A 324 5.91 17.49 2.40
N GLU A 325 5.73 18.56 3.16
CA GLU A 325 4.73 18.61 4.23
C GLU A 325 3.33 18.57 3.63
N GLY A 326 2.42 17.83 4.28
CA GLY A 326 1.04 17.67 3.85
C GLY A 326 0.84 16.62 2.74
N GLY A 327 1.93 16.11 2.13
CA GLY A 327 1.82 15.00 1.18
C GLY A 327 1.44 13.70 1.88
N SER A 328 0.52 12.92 1.29
CA SER A 328 -0.03 11.69 1.86
C SER A 328 -0.23 10.62 0.80
N SER A 329 -0.15 9.36 1.22
CA SER A 329 -0.68 8.23 0.44
C SER A 329 -2.22 8.23 0.43
N GLU A 330 -2.80 7.43 -0.44
CA GLU A 330 -4.24 7.19 -0.52
C GLU A 330 -4.55 5.70 -0.27
N PRO A 331 -5.29 5.40 0.83
CA PRO A 331 -5.71 6.32 1.91
C PRO A 331 -4.52 6.80 2.76
N PRO A 332 -4.69 7.88 3.55
CA PRO A 332 -3.63 8.40 4.40
C PRO A 332 -3.30 7.42 5.53
N GLY A 333 -2.03 7.32 5.94
CA GLY A 333 -1.59 6.55 7.11
C GLY A 333 -1.82 7.29 8.45
N PRO A 334 -1.56 6.68 9.63
CA PRO A 334 -1.88 7.26 10.94
C PRO A 334 -1.09 8.53 11.25
N GLY A 335 -1.69 9.45 12.00
CA GLY A 335 -1.07 10.72 12.41
C GLY A 335 -0.93 11.73 11.28
N LYS A 336 0.05 12.67 11.42
CA LYS A 336 0.36 13.65 10.39
C LYS A 336 1.28 13.04 9.34
N ASN A 337 0.91 13.16 8.05
CA ASN A 337 1.64 12.58 6.94
C ASN A 337 2.50 13.62 6.21
N SER A 338 3.62 13.19 5.64
CA SER A 338 4.47 13.97 4.74
C SER A 338 5.14 13.04 3.73
N ALA A 339 5.26 13.47 2.47
CA ALA A 339 5.79 12.64 1.39
C ALA A 339 7.32 12.76 1.27
N GLY A 340 8.02 11.62 1.32
CA GLY A 340 9.42 11.47 0.88
C GLY A 340 9.50 10.85 -0.50
N LEU A 341 10.66 10.29 -0.89
CA LEU A 341 10.80 9.57 -2.16
C LEU A 341 10.26 8.14 -1.99
N ALA A 342 9.08 7.86 -2.56
CA ALA A 342 8.36 6.59 -2.49
C ALA A 342 8.21 6.05 -1.04
N LEU A 343 8.02 6.94 -0.09
CA LEU A 343 7.92 6.65 1.33
C LEU A 343 7.26 7.83 2.03
N PHE A 344 6.38 7.55 2.99
CA PHE A 344 5.74 8.59 3.79
C PHE A 344 6.27 8.61 5.21
N ARG A 345 6.40 9.82 5.77
CA ARG A 345 6.64 10.04 7.19
C ARG A 345 5.30 10.14 7.91
N TYR A 346 5.11 9.33 8.92
CA TYR A 346 3.94 9.35 9.80
C TYR A 346 4.36 9.82 11.19
N GLN A 347 3.84 10.99 11.60
CA GLN A 347 4.06 11.54 12.93
C GLN A 347 2.85 11.22 13.80
N THR A 348 2.96 10.15 14.59
CA THR A 348 1.94 9.69 15.52
C THR A 348 2.20 10.21 16.93
N LYS A 349 1.23 10.05 17.83
CA LYS A 349 1.41 10.39 19.27
C LYS A 349 2.51 9.56 19.95
N CYS A 350 2.91 8.43 19.39
CA CYS A 350 3.93 7.54 19.95
C CYS A 350 5.31 7.74 19.33
N GLY A 351 5.43 8.55 18.30
CA GLY A 351 6.69 8.86 17.62
C GLY A 351 6.57 8.86 16.11
N THR A 352 7.72 9.02 15.44
CA THR A 352 7.80 9.08 13.99
C THR A 352 8.20 7.72 13.41
N VAL A 353 7.44 7.30 12.40
CA VAL A 353 7.75 6.12 11.58
C VAL A 353 7.67 6.47 10.09
N TRP A 354 8.24 5.60 9.25
CA TRP A 354 8.30 5.75 7.81
C TRP A 354 7.71 4.52 7.14
N GLY A 355 6.85 4.72 6.15
CA GLY A 355 6.16 3.60 5.54
C GLY A 355 5.29 3.96 4.35
N HIS A 356 4.34 3.10 4.06
CA HIS A 356 3.35 3.28 3.00
C HIS A 356 2.04 2.58 3.38
N THR A 357 0.92 3.08 2.87
CA THR A 357 -0.37 2.41 2.89
C THR A 357 -0.64 1.74 1.54
N GLY A 358 -1.67 0.93 1.47
CA GLY A 358 -2.13 0.32 0.22
C GLY A 358 -3.62 0.01 0.31
N ASN A 359 -4.33 0.20 -0.79
CA ASN A 359 -5.76 -0.04 -0.87
C ASN A 359 -6.14 -0.52 -2.27
N THR A 360 -6.87 -1.63 -2.33
CA THR A 360 -7.39 -2.23 -3.56
C THR A 360 -8.61 -3.09 -3.22
N PRO A 361 -9.47 -3.46 -4.18
CA PRO A 361 -10.56 -4.40 -3.89
C PRO A 361 -10.11 -5.59 -3.06
N GLY A 362 -10.80 -5.82 -1.94
CA GLY A 362 -10.51 -6.90 -1.00
C GLY A 362 -9.35 -6.68 -0.03
N TYR A 363 -8.56 -5.60 -0.12
CA TYR A 363 -7.38 -5.47 0.75
C TYR A 363 -7.06 -4.03 1.12
N THR A 364 -6.73 -3.81 2.39
CA THR A 364 -6.09 -2.57 2.87
C THR A 364 -4.84 -2.91 3.67
N GLN A 365 -3.77 -2.16 3.43
CA GLN A 365 -2.44 -2.42 3.97
C GLN A 365 -1.85 -1.17 4.61
N PHE A 366 -1.17 -1.37 5.72
CA PHE A 366 -0.26 -0.39 6.30
C PHE A 366 1.04 -1.05 6.68
N MET A 367 2.17 -0.45 6.32
CA MET A 367 3.50 -0.87 6.76
C MET A 367 4.31 0.34 7.18
N ALA A 368 5.02 0.25 8.29
CA ALA A 368 5.93 1.31 8.74
C ALA A 368 7.08 0.78 9.61
N ALA A 369 8.18 1.53 9.65
CA ALA A 369 9.31 1.26 10.52
C ALA A 369 9.91 2.53 11.12
N SER A 370 10.56 2.40 12.29
CA SER A 370 11.42 3.43 12.86
C SER A 370 12.59 3.76 11.94
N GLY A 371 13.15 4.95 12.03
CA GLY A 371 14.19 5.44 11.12
C GLY A 371 15.43 4.55 11.00
N ASN A 372 15.69 3.65 11.94
CA ASN A 372 16.78 2.67 11.90
C ASN A 372 16.33 1.25 11.50
N GLY A 373 15.03 1.06 11.19
CA GLY A 373 14.46 -0.23 10.81
C GLY A 373 14.37 -1.28 11.93
N ARG A 374 14.78 -0.96 13.17
CA ARG A 374 14.80 -1.94 14.27
C ARG A 374 13.40 -2.23 14.83
N ARG A 375 12.47 -1.29 14.65
CA ARG A 375 11.09 -1.39 15.09
C ARG A 375 10.20 -1.21 13.89
N SER A 376 9.21 -2.08 13.70
CA SER A 376 8.33 -2.02 12.55
C SER A 376 6.96 -2.59 12.86
N VAL A 377 6.03 -2.24 12.01
CA VAL A 377 4.66 -2.72 12.04
C VAL A 377 4.15 -2.96 10.63
N THR A 378 3.34 -3.99 10.45
CA THR A 378 2.42 -4.13 9.34
C THR A 378 1.03 -4.40 9.88
N VAL A 379 0.01 -3.80 9.27
CA VAL A 379 -1.41 -4.10 9.51
C VAL A 379 -2.03 -4.40 8.16
N SER A 380 -2.64 -5.57 8.04
CA SER A 380 -3.29 -6.03 6.82
C SER A 380 -4.72 -6.46 7.14
N VAL A 381 -5.69 -5.90 6.44
CA VAL A 381 -7.09 -6.31 6.52
C VAL A 381 -7.57 -6.84 5.18
N ASN A 382 -8.47 -7.78 5.20
CA ASN A 382 -8.99 -8.43 4.01
C ASN A 382 -10.32 -7.83 3.52
N SER A 383 -10.40 -6.51 3.55
CA SER A 383 -11.41 -5.69 2.88
C SER A 383 -10.81 -4.37 2.42
N GLN A 384 -11.41 -3.76 1.42
CA GLN A 384 -11.06 -2.41 1.00
C GLN A 384 -11.75 -1.41 1.94
N LEU A 385 -10.95 -0.63 2.67
CA LEU A 385 -11.45 0.40 3.61
C LEU A 385 -10.88 1.76 3.23
N THR A 386 -11.75 2.73 2.96
CA THR A 386 -11.39 4.14 2.72
C THR A 386 -12.32 5.07 3.49
N PRO A 387 -11.99 6.36 3.62
CA PRO A 387 -12.88 7.33 4.26
C PRO A 387 -14.26 7.43 3.61
N GLU A 388 -14.33 7.14 2.29
CA GLU A 388 -15.52 7.30 1.46
C GLU A 388 -16.32 6.00 1.28
N MET A 389 -15.76 4.86 1.71
CA MET A 389 -16.36 3.53 1.50
C MET A 389 -16.66 2.84 2.82
N GLY A 390 -17.75 2.06 2.82
CA GLY A 390 -18.13 1.23 3.96
C GLY A 390 -18.99 1.94 5.00
N GLU A 391 -19.18 1.28 6.13
CA GLU A 391 -19.95 1.80 7.26
C GLU A 391 -19.18 2.92 7.99
N PRO A 392 -19.90 3.95 8.48
CA PRO A 392 -19.28 5.03 9.24
C PRO A 392 -18.48 4.51 10.44
N GLY A 393 -17.28 5.06 10.63
CA GLY A 393 -16.40 4.74 11.75
C GLY A 393 -15.49 3.52 11.57
N VAL A 394 -15.70 2.67 10.56
CA VAL A 394 -14.83 1.50 10.32
C VAL A 394 -13.42 1.93 9.88
N PHE A 395 -13.32 2.91 8.99
CA PHE A 395 -12.03 3.44 8.57
C PHE A 395 -11.29 4.13 9.73
N GLU A 396 -11.98 4.89 10.56
CA GLU A 396 -11.40 5.51 11.76
C GLU A 396 -10.93 4.46 12.78
N ALA A 397 -11.67 3.35 12.92
CA ALA A 397 -11.27 2.23 13.77
C ALA A 397 -9.99 1.56 13.23
N LEU A 398 -9.88 1.37 11.91
CA LEU A 398 -8.65 0.90 11.27
C LEU A 398 -7.49 1.87 11.55
N ARG A 399 -7.68 3.17 11.33
CA ARG A 399 -6.65 4.20 11.60
C ARG A 399 -6.18 4.20 13.05
N ARG A 400 -7.12 4.02 13.99
CA ARG A 400 -6.81 3.87 15.41
C ARG A 400 -6.00 2.60 15.68
N ALA A 401 -6.34 1.48 15.08
CA ALA A 401 -5.60 0.23 15.20
C ALA A 401 -4.18 0.34 14.64
N GLU A 402 -4.01 0.99 13.48
CA GLU A 402 -2.70 1.28 12.87
C GLU A 402 -1.83 2.15 13.81
N GLU A 403 -2.40 3.21 14.40
CA GLU A 403 -1.67 4.05 15.36
C GLU A 403 -1.28 3.26 16.62
N LEU A 404 -2.17 2.42 17.15
CA LEU A 404 -1.87 1.57 18.29
C LEU A 404 -0.79 0.53 17.96
N ALA A 405 -0.78 0.00 16.72
CA ALA A 405 0.27 -0.89 16.25
C ALA A 405 1.64 -0.17 16.19
N VAL A 406 1.68 1.09 15.73
CA VAL A 406 2.89 1.93 15.82
C VAL A 406 3.30 2.13 17.26
N CYS A 407 2.36 2.46 18.16
CA CYS A 407 2.64 2.61 19.58
C CYS A 407 3.20 1.32 20.20
N ALA A 408 2.64 0.17 19.83
CA ALA A 408 3.14 -1.12 20.26
C ALA A 408 4.56 -1.39 19.76
N ALA A 409 4.85 -1.07 18.48
CA ALA A 409 6.20 -1.23 17.94
C ALA A 409 7.23 -0.31 18.62
N LEU A 410 6.85 0.94 18.93
CA LEU A 410 7.73 1.93 19.53
C LEU A 410 7.80 1.83 21.07
N ALA A 411 6.92 1.06 21.71
CA ALA A 411 6.98 0.83 23.15
C ALA A 411 8.35 0.32 23.59
N ALA A 412 8.86 0.83 24.70
CA ALA A 412 10.13 0.39 25.26
C ALA A 412 10.09 -1.13 25.51
N SER A 413 11.08 -1.84 25.01
CA SER A 413 11.40 -3.23 25.35
C SER A 413 12.87 -3.25 25.76
N ASP A 414 13.18 -4.01 26.78
CA ASP A 414 14.57 -4.19 27.23
C ASP A 414 15.41 -4.75 26.11
#